data_65cfd93b09ba50f1d225cd44fcb2f610
#
_entry.id   65cfd93b09ba50f1d225cd44fcb2f610
#
_cell.length_a   1.000
_cell.length_b   1.000
_cell.length_c   1.000
_cell.angle_alpha   90.00
_cell.angle_beta   90.00
_cell.angle_gamma   90.00
#
_symmetry.space_group_name_H-M   'P 1'
#
loop_
_entity.id
_entity.type
_entity.pdbx_description
1 polymer ?
#
loop_
_entity_poly.entity_id
_entity_poly.type
_entity_poly.pdbx_seq_one_letter_code
_entity_poly.pdbx_strand_id
1 'polypeptide(L)'
;MADARLIKTDIKVGAEGIEEKFNVQASQVLFDGFLKLYIESTDDPQQDDEDIILPEVHIGDRMFENGITADCKFTSAPARYTDASLIKKLEELEIGRPSTYAPTITTLTKARGYVTKGDKTGEKHTVTNLTLKNGKIKSSSKTETTGAERGRLLPQDIGMIVTDYLVKNFPQILDYRFTANVEEDFDKIAEGNAVWNGVIEDFYGEFHTKIDEALSNREFSNVSRELGVDPADGQPLVAKFGQYGPYVQKGDG
;
A
#
# COMPACT_ATOMS: atom_id res chain seq x y z
N MET A 1 8.84 -25.00 18.76
CA MET A 1 9.91 -25.28 17.79
C MET A 1 11.17 -24.54 18.21
N ALA A 2 12.36 -25.00 17.79
CA ALA A 2 13.59 -24.28 18.10
C ALA A 2 13.70 -23.01 17.24
N ASP A 3 14.24 -21.94 17.83
CA ASP A 3 14.44 -20.68 17.12
C ASP A 3 15.55 -20.79 16.07
N ALA A 4 15.42 -20.07 14.97
CA ALA A 4 16.48 -19.95 13.98
C ALA A 4 17.60 -19.04 14.52
N ARG A 5 18.85 -19.33 14.12
CA ARG A 5 20.01 -18.48 14.43
C ARG A 5 20.57 -17.90 13.17
N LEU A 6 20.65 -16.57 13.14
CA LEU A 6 21.13 -15.79 12.00
C LEU A 6 22.34 -14.95 12.43
N ILE A 7 23.36 -14.87 11.57
CA ILE A 7 24.41 -13.86 11.67
C ILE A 7 24.12 -12.79 10.64
N LYS A 8 24.08 -11.53 11.09
CA LYS A 8 24.07 -10.35 10.22
C LYS A 8 25.48 -9.76 10.20
N THR A 9 26.03 -9.60 9.01
CA THR A 9 27.38 -9.05 8.83
C THR A 9 27.29 -7.78 8.01
N ASP A 10 27.84 -6.68 8.55
CA ASP A 10 27.98 -5.40 7.86
C ASP A 10 29.43 -5.18 7.51
N ILE A 11 29.74 -5.10 6.21
CA ILE A 11 31.08 -4.81 5.70
C ILE A 11 31.10 -3.41 5.09
N LYS A 12 32.09 -2.61 5.49
CA LYS A 12 32.34 -1.29 4.92
C LYS A 12 33.69 -1.28 4.23
N VAL A 13 33.69 -1.06 2.93
CA VAL A 13 34.90 -0.98 2.11
C VAL A 13 35.13 0.47 1.73
N GLY A 14 36.26 1.05 2.11
CA GLY A 14 36.68 2.40 1.76
C GLY A 14 37.93 2.40 0.89
N ALA A 15 38.19 3.50 0.20
CA ALA A 15 39.41 3.74 -0.50
C ALA A 15 40.17 4.91 0.14
N GLU A 16 41.51 4.88 0.07
CA GLU A 16 42.34 5.95 0.63
C GLU A 16 42.09 7.29 -0.09
N GLY A 17 41.82 8.33 0.67
CA GLY A 17 41.53 9.68 0.14
C GLY A 17 40.07 9.88 -0.33
N ILE A 18 39.17 8.92 -0.11
CA ILE A 18 37.74 9.02 -0.45
C ILE A 18 36.91 8.83 0.81
N GLU A 19 35.99 9.76 1.07
CA GLU A 19 35.09 9.69 2.24
C GLU A 19 33.98 8.65 2.05
N GLU A 20 33.50 8.46 0.82
CA GLU A 20 32.45 7.51 0.47
C GLU A 20 32.92 6.08 0.66
N LYS A 21 32.01 5.22 1.11
CA LYS A 21 32.26 3.81 1.38
C LYS A 21 31.21 2.93 0.70
N PHE A 22 31.65 1.78 0.23
CA PHE A 22 30.74 0.72 -0.17
C PHE A 22 30.28 -0.04 1.08
N ASN A 23 28.99 -0.22 1.24
CA ASN A 23 28.39 -0.98 2.33
C ASN A 23 27.79 -2.26 1.77
N VAL A 24 28.12 -3.39 2.39
CA VAL A 24 27.52 -4.68 2.10
C VAL A 24 26.91 -5.21 3.38
N GLN A 25 25.64 -5.58 3.32
CA GLN A 25 24.94 -6.26 4.42
C GLN A 25 24.53 -7.65 3.91
N ALA A 26 24.81 -8.66 4.70
CA ALA A 26 24.35 -10.01 4.41
C ALA A 26 23.90 -10.70 5.69
N SER A 27 22.93 -11.57 5.54
CA SER A 27 22.44 -12.45 6.60
C SER A 27 22.79 -13.88 6.25
N GLN A 28 23.38 -14.62 7.18
CA GLN A 28 23.66 -16.03 7.03
C GLN A 28 22.88 -16.82 8.07
N VAL A 29 22.15 -17.83 7.63
CA VAL A 29 21.44 -18.76 8.54
C VAL A 29 22.46 -19.76 9.06
N LEU A 30 22.75 -19.73 10.36
CA LEU A 30 23.61 -20.71 11.03
C LEU A 30 22.85 -21.96 11.43
N PHE A 31 21.61 -21.81 11.80
CA PHE A 31 20.73 -22.88 12.21
C PHE A 31 19.31 -22.53 11.79
N ASP A 32 18.73 -23.38 10.95
CA ASP A 32 17.42 -23.13 10.32
C ASP A 32 16.27 -23.06 11.33
N GLY A 33 16.34 -23.82 12.44
CA GLY A 33 15.29 -23.87 13.42
C GLY A 33 13.92 -24.12 12.78
N PHE A 34 12.94 -23.24 13.08
CA PHE A 34 11.59 -23.30 12.49
C PHE A 34 11.56 -22.92 11.00
N LEU A 35 12.55 -22.17 10.49
CA LEU A 35 12.63 -21.77 9.07
C LEU A 35 12.72 -22.97 8.12
N LYS A 36 13.18 -24.12 8.61
CA LYS A 36 13.22 -25.36 7.81
C LYS A 36 11.83 -25.81 7.33
N LEU A 37 10.79 -25.45 8.06
CA LEU A 37 9.39 -25.81 7.75
C LEU A 37 8.56 -24.62 7.25
N TYR A 38 8.94 -23.41 7.64
CA TYR A 38 8.26 -22.18 7.32
C TYR A 38 9.19 -21.29 6.50
N ILE A 39 9.11 -21.41 5.17
CA ILE A 39 9.72 -20.44 4.26
C ILE A 39 8.67 -19.38 4.03
N GLU A 40 8.87 -18.18 4.57
CA GLU A 40 8.06 -17.02 4.20
C GLU A 40 8.34 -16.68 2.73
N SER A 41 7.38 -16.97 1.86
CA SER A 41 7.38 -16.38 0.54
C SER A 41 6.77 -14.98 0.65
N THR A 42 7.56 -13.95 0.45
CA THR A 42 7.06 -12.58 0.33
C THR A 42 6.48 -12.36 -1.05
N ASP A 43 5.22 -11.93 -1.11
CA ASP A 43 4.56 -11.47 -2.35
C ASP A 43 5.13 -10.12 -2.84
N ASP A 44 6.07 -9.53 -2.10
CA ASP A 44 6.70 -8.26 -2.44
C ASP A 44 8.10 -8.49 -3.06
N PRO A 45 8.24 -8.27 -4.39
CA PRO A 45 9.52 -8.47 -5.10
C PRO A 45 10.62 -7.49 -4.68
N GLN A 46 10.37 -6.59 -3.73
CA GLN A 46 11.38 -5.66 -3.21
C GLN A 46 12.17 -6.22 -2.00
N GLN A 47 11.81 -7.39 -1.49
CA GLN A 47 12.49 -8.05 -0.36
C GLN A 47 13.15 -9.38 -0.75
N ASP A 48 13.60 -9.53 -2.01
CA ASP A 48 14.57 -10.55 -2.31
C ASP A 48 15.92 -10.16 -1.66
N ASP A 49 16.03 -10.38 -0.35
CA ASP A 49 17.32 -10.58 0.29
C ASP A 49 17.86 -11.89 -0.30
N GLU A 50 18.51 -11.78 -1.47
CA GLU A 50 19.35 -12.87 -1.96
C GLU A 50 20.29 -13.24 -0.82
N ASP A 51 20.30 -14.50 -0.42
CA ASP A 51 21.28 -15.04 0.55
C ASP A 51 22.69 -14.82 -0.02
N ILE A 52 23.24 -13.63 0.22
CA ILE A 52 24.60 -13.29 -0.19
C ILE A 52 25.54 -14.03 0.77
N ILE A 53 26.15 -15.09 0.27
CA ILE A 53 27.23 -15.77 1.00
C ILE A 53 28.45 -14.86 0.97
N LEU A 54 28.70 -14.18 2.08
CA LEU A 54 29.89 -13.37 2.23
C LEU A 54 31.14 -14.26 2.45
N PRO A 55 32.27 -13.94 1.81
CA PRO A 55 33.53 -14.56 2.14
C PRO A 55 33.97 -14.15 3.57
N GLU A 56 34.82 -14.96 4.18
CA GLU A 56 35.44 -14.58 5.45
C GLU A 56 36.40 -13.40 5.22
N VAL A 57 36.12 -12.28 5.89
CA VAL A 57 36.88 -11.04 5.75
C VAL A 57 37.19 -10.46 7.16
N HIS A 58 38.36 -9.83 7.28
CA HIS A 58 38.83 -9.24 8.54
C HIS A 58 39.07 -7.73 8.36
N ILE A 59 39.01 -7.01 9.48
CA ILE A 59 39.31 -5.58 9.48
C ILE A 59 40.76 -5.34 9.04
N GLY A 60 40.95 -4.56 8.01
CA GLY A 60 42.27 -4.26 7.44
C GLY A 60 42.64 -5.09 6.22
N ASP A 61 41.79 -6.04 5.80
CA ASP A 61 41.98 -6.78 4.55
C ASP A 61 41.96 -5.81 3.37
N ARG A 62 42.87 -6.06 2.42
CA ARG A 62 42.92 -5.28 1.17
C ARG A 62 42.13 -5.99 0.09
N MET A 63 41.22 -5.23 -0.54
CA MET A 63 40.43 -5.69 -1.66
C MET A 63 40.95 -5.05 -2.94
N PHE A 64 40.85 -5.78 -4.05
CA PHE A 64 41.21 -5.29 -5.38
C PHE A 64 39.93 -5.02 -6.17
N GLU A 65 39.86 -3.83 -6.76
CA GLU A 65 38.77 -3.45 -7.64
C GLU A 65 38.84 -4.30 -8.93
N ASN A 66 37.79 -5.09 -9.15
CA ASN A 66 37.60 -5.85 -10.40
C ASN A 66 36.67 -5.12 -11.39
N GLY A 67 35.84 -4.26 -10.85
CA GLY A 67 34.94 -3.37 -11.56
C GLY A 67 33.93 -2.74 -10.63
N ILE A 68 33.50 -1.54 -10.96
CA ILE A 68 32.47 -0.80 -10.23
C ILE A 68 31.35 -0.46 -11.20
N THR A 69 30.10 -0.76 -10.84
CA THR A 69 28.93 -0.36 -11.61
C THR A 69 28.13 0.67 -10.81
N ALA A 70 27.68 1.71 -11.49
CA ALA A 70 26.74 2.69 -10.95
C ALA A 70 25.45 2.60 -11.75
N ASP A 71 24.43 2.01 -11.15
CA ASP A 71 23.13 1.82 -11.78
C ASP A 71 22.16 2.92 -11.32
N CYS A 72 21.62 3.66 -12.28
CA CYS A 72 20.56 4.62 -12.02
C CYS A 72 19.25 3.86 -11.79
N LYS A 73 18.64 4.05 -10.62
CA LYS A 73 17.35 3.47 -10.26
C LYS A 73 16.40 4.56 -9.76
N PHE A 74 15.11 4.36 -9.99
CA PHE A 74 14.07 5.22 -9.43
C PHE A 74 13.50 4.58 -8.18
N THR A 75 13.19 5.40 -7.18
CA THR A 75 12.40 4.96 -6.02
C THR A 75 10.98 4.66 -6.49
N SER A 76 10.42 3.56 -6.02
CA SER A 76 9.03 3.19 -6.29
C SER A 76 8.15 3.59 -5.12
N ALA A 77 6.92 4.03 -5.42
CA ALA A 77 5.90 4.14 -4.40
C ALA A 77 5.59 2.75 -3.79
N PRO A 78 5.07 2.68 -2.54
CA PRO A 78 4.61 1.42 -1.98
C PRO A 78 3.64 0.72 -2.94
N ALA A 79 3.79 -0.59 -3.09
CA ALA A 79 2.94 -1.37 -3.97
C ALA A 79 1.48 -1.36 -3.48
N ARG A 80 0.52 -1.38 -4.42
CA ARG A 80 -0.89 -1.56 -4.09
C ARG A 80 -1.14 -2.94 -3.51
N TYR A 81 -2.21 -3.09 -2.77
CA TYR A 81 -2.56 -4.34 -2.14
C TYR A 81 -2.95 -5.42 -3.16
N THR A 82 -2.54 -6.66 -2.86
CA THR A 82 -3.20 -7.88 -3.33
C THR A 82 -4.28 -8.27 -2.33
N ASP A 83 -5.10 -9.29 -2.65
CA ASP A 83 -6.05 -9.83 -1.67
C ASP A 83 -5.32 -10.28 -0.39
N ALA A 84 -4.20 -10.99 -0.54
CA ALA A 84 -3.40 -11.48 0.60
C ALA A 84 -2.78 -10.35 1.44
N SER A 85 -2.15 -9.37 0.79
CA SER A 85 -1.54 -8.25 1.53
C SER A 85 -2.58 -7.32 2.16
N LEU A 86 -3.78 -7.20 1.58
CA LEU A 86 -4.88 -6.48 2.21
C LEU A 86 -5.40 -7.22 3.44
N ILE A 87 -5.57 -8.56 3.37
CA ILE A 87 -5.95 -9.36 4.54
C ILE A 87 -4.91 -9.20 5.66
N LYS A 88 -3.62 -9.33 5.34
CA LYS A 88 -2.55 -9.11 6.32
C LYS A 88 -2.65 -7.72 6.95
N LYS A 89 -2.94 -6.69 6.16
CA LYS A 89 -3.09 -5.31 6.67
C LYS A 89 -4.33 -5.13 7.54
N LEU A 90 -5.44 -5.76 7.19
CA LEU A 90 -6.66 -5.76 8.02
C LEU A 90 -6.39 -6.46 9.37
N GLU A 91 -5.66 -7.58 9.35
CA GLU A 91 -5.26 -8.31 10.55
C GLU A 91 -4.32 -7.48 11.44
N GLU A 92 -3.29 -6.84 10.87
CA GLU A 92 -2.40 -5.93 11.59
C GLU A 92 -3.12 -4.74 12.26
N LEU A 93 -4.21 -4.28 11.66
CA LEU A 93 -5.04 -3.17 12.17
C LEU A 93 -6.21 -3.64 13.00
N GLU A 94 -6.35 -4.96 13.22
CA GLU A 94 -7.48 -5.58 13.94
C GLU A 94 -8.85 -5.20 13.35
N ILE A 95 -8.90 -5.01 12.02
CA ILE A 95 -10.12 -4.68 11.29
C ILE A 95 -10.79 -5.97 10.82
N GLY A 96 -11.85 -6.39 11.49
CA GLY A 96 -12.58 -7.62 11.20
C GLY A 96 -11.95 -8.85 11.86
N ARG A 97 -12.39 -10.02 11.40
CA ARG A 97 -11.98 -11.34 11.88
C ARG A 97 -11.75 -12.28 10.70
N PRO A 98 -11.06 -13.42 10.86
CA PRO A 98 -10.80 -14.36 9.75
C PRO A 98 -12.03 -14.71 8.93
N SER A 99 -13.20 -14.83 9.57
CA SER A 99 -14.47 -15.14 8.90
C SER A 99 -15.01 -14.01 8.01
N THR A 100 -14.57 -12.76 8.23
CA THR A 100 -15.09 -11.58 7.52
C THR A 100 -14.16 -11.04 6.43
N TYR A 101 -12.88 -11.40 6.41
CA TYR A 101 -11.93 -10.86 5.44
C TYR A 101 -12.32 -11.13 3.98
N ALA A 102 -12.57 -12.40 3.62
CA ALA A 102 -12.92 -12.75 2.26
C ALA A 102 -14.30 -12.18 1.82
N PRO A 103 -15.36 -12.21 2.65
CA PRO A 103 -16.61 -11.51 2.36
C PRO A 103 -16.43 -10.01 2.14
N THR A 104 -15.58 -9.32 2.93
CA THR A 104 -15.31 -7.90 2.78
C THR A 104 -14.69 -7.59 1.42
N ILE A 105 -13.66 -8.33 1.01
CA ILE A 105 -13.02 -8.16 -0.31
C ILE A 105 -14.03 -8.42 -1.43
N THR A 106 -14.85 -9.45 -1.29
CA THR A 106 -15.91 -9.76 -2.27
C THR A 106 -16.93 -8.63 -2.38
N THR A 107 -17.32 -8.04 -1.26
CA THR A 107 -18.23 -6.90 -1.23
C THR A 107 -17.63 -5.68 -1.93
N LEU A 108 -16.38 -5.34 -1.63
CA LEU A 108 -15.68 -4.20 -2.23
C LEU A 108 -15.50 -4.36 -3.73
N THR A 109 -15.17 -5.57 -4.19
CA THR A 109 -14.81 -5.82 -5.59
C THR A 109 -16.01 -6.18 -6.47
N LYS A 110 -16.95 -6.99 -5.98
CA LYS A 110 -18.06 -7.52 -6.78
C LYS A 110 -19.39 -6.84 -6.48
N ALA A 111 -19.78 -6.71 -5.22
CA ALA A 111 -21.09 -6.20 -4.86
C ALA A 111 -21.19 -4.68 -5.01
N ARG A 112 -20.16 -3.95 -4.64
CA ARG A 112 -20.13 -2.46 -4.67
C ARG A 112 -19.32 -1.91 -5.83
N GLY A 113 -18.34 -2.66 -6.34
CA GLY A 113 -17.45 -2.18 -7.42
C GLY A 113 -16.59 -0.98 -7.01
N TYR A 114 -16.30 -0.81 -5.71
CA TYR A 114 -15.45 0.28 -5.21
C TYR A 114 -13.99 0.06 -5.53
N VAL A 115 -13.62 -1.20 -5.69
CA VAL A 115 -12.27 -1.65 -6.02
C VAL A 115 -12.36 -2.67 -7.14
N THR A 116 -11.44 -2.65 -8.09
CA THR A 116 -11.30 -3.68 -9.11
C THR A 116 -9.92 -4.34 -9.02
N LYS A 117 -9.82 -5.58 -9.48
CA LYS A 117 -8.54 -6.27 -9.61
C LYS A 117 -8.00 -6.05 -11.03
N GLY A 118 -6.79 -5.55 -11.14
CA GLY A 118 -6.22 -5.23 -12.44
C GLY A 118 -4.72 -5.00 -12.40
N ASP A 119 -4.21 -4.65 -13.57
CA ASP A 119 -2.81 -4.32 -13.80
C ASP A 119 -2.66 -2.82 -14.02
N LYS A 120 -1.56 -2.26 -13.53
CA LYS A 120 -1.15 -0.89 -13.83
C LYS A 120 0.05 -0.95 -14.75
N THR A 121 -0.01 -0.26 -15.87
CA THR A 121 1.15 -0.03 -16.73
C THR A 121 2.11 0.93 -16.05
N GLY A 122 3.39 0.55 -16.02
CA GLY A 122 4.42 1.44 -15.49
C GLY A 122 4.81 2.53 -16.50
N GLU A 123 5.62 3.45 -16.02
CA GLU A 123 6.23 4.50 -16.83
C GLU A 123 7.62 4.07 -17.30
N LYS A 124 7.93 4.32 -18.57
CA LYS A 124 9.23 3.99 -19.17
C LYS A 124 10.18 5.17 -19.00
N HIS A 125 11.33 4.91 -18.40
CA HIS A 125 12.40 5.89 -18.21
C HIS A 125 13.68 5.40 -18.89
N THR A 126 14.40 6.29 -19.55
CA THR A 126 15.73 6.00 -20.03
C THR A 126 16.72 6.31 -18.92
N VAL A 127 17.43 5.28 -18.46
CA VAL A 127 18.45 5.39 -17.42
C VAL A 127 19.84 5.20 -17.99
N THR A 128 20.81 5.89 -17.44
CA THR A 128 22.22 5.77 -17.82
C THR A 128 22.98 5.06 -16.70
N ASN A 129 23.57 3.92 -17.04
CA ASN A 129 24.43 3.15 -16.15
C ASN A 129 25.89 3.37 -16.51
N LEU A 130 26.72 3.49 -15.49
CA LEU A 130 28.18 3.65 -15.66
C LEU A 130 28.87 2.38 -15.19
N THR A 131 29.90 1.96 -15.92
CA THR A 131 30.76 0.85 -15.53
C THR A 131 32.21 1.29 -15.60
N LEU A 132 32.92 1.23 -14.49
CA LEU A 132 34.36 1.39 -14.38
C LEU A 132 35.00 0.02 -14.44
N LYS A 133 35.90 -0.20 -15.40
CA LYS A 133 36.70 -1.41 -15.49
C LYS A 133 38.06 -1.10 -16.14
N ASN A 134 39.13 -1.57 -15.50
CA ASN A 134 40.52 -1.32 -15.98
C ASN A 134 40.80 0.19 -16.15
N GLY A 135 40.37 1.02 -15.20
CA GLY A 135 40.55 2.47 -15.25
C GLY A 135 39.74 3.22 -16.30
N LYS A 136 38.82 2.56 -17.02
CA LYS A 136 38.00 3.19 -18.07
C LYS A 136 36.54 3.15 -17.71
N ILE A 137 35.87 4.31 -17.83
CA ILE A 137 34.42 4.45 -17.60
C ILE A 137 33.71 4.26 -18.93
N LYS A 138 32.75 3.35 -18.97
CA LYS A 138 31.79 3.16 -20.05
C LYS A 138 30.41 3.58 -19.59
N SER A 139 29.69 4.30 -20.43
CA SER A 139 28.29 4.66 -20.25
C SER A 139 27.43 3.76 -21.15
N SER A 140 26.32 3.27 -20.56
CA SER A 140 25.30 2.53 -21.30
C SER A 140 23.92 3.04 -20.92
N SER A 141 23.01 3.14 -21.89
CA SER A 141 21.63 3.54 -21.63
C SER A 141 20.71 2.34 -21.81
N LYS A 142 19.77 2.18 -20.87
CA LYS A 142 18.70 1.18 -20.97
C LYS A 142 17.36 1.82 -20.63
N THR A 143 16.29 1.22 -21.10
CA THR A 143 14.94 1.62 -20.70
C THR A 143 14.48 0.75 -19.54
N GLU A 144 14.13 1.38 -18.43
CA GLU A 144 13.52 0.73 -17.29
C GLU A 144 12.04 1.13 -17.20
N THR A 145 11.20 0.20 -16.73
CA THR A 145 9.78 0.47 -16.46
C THR A 145 9.58 0.48 -14.95
N THR A 146 9.12 1.62 -14.43
CA THR A 146 8.84 1.81 -13.01
C THR A 146 7.35 1.86 -12.73
N GLY A 147 6.93 1.41 -11.54
CA GLY A 147 5.53 1.48 -11.09
C GLY A 147 4.56 0.58 -11.85
N ALA A 148 5.06 -0.43 -12.61
CA ALA A 148 4.22 -1.47 -13.17
C ALA A 148 3.79 -2.44 -12.05
N GLU A 149 2.49 -2.75 -12.00
CA GLU A 149 1.92 -3.66 -11.00
C GLU A 149 0.97 -4.64 -11.69
N ARG A 150 0.92 -5.87 -11.22
CA ARG A 150 0.03 -6.92 -11.76
C ARG A 150 -0.87 -7.49 -10.68
N GLY A 151 -2.13 -7.74 -11.03
CA GLY A 151 -3.10 -8.38 -10.15
C GLY A 151 -3.36 -7.63 -8.85
N ARG A 152 -3.22 -6.30 -8.86
CA ARG A 152 -3.42 -5.46 -7.67
C ARG A 152 -4.84 -4.97 -7.55
N LEU A 153 -5.23 -4.59 -6.33
CA LEU A 153 -6.49 -3.94 -6.05
C LEU A 153 -6.40 -2.45 -6.41
N LEU A 154 -7.21 -2.03 -7.36
CA LEU A 154 -7.24 -0.67 -7.88
C LEU A 154 -8.55 0.00 -7.44
N PRO A 155 -8.48 1.17 -6.76
CA PRO A 155 -9.67 1.92 -6.42
C PRO A 155 -10.38 2.40 -7.68
N GLN A 156 -11.71 2.40 -7.65
CA GLN A 156 -12.56 2.96 -8.69
C GLN A 156 -13.05 4.35 -8.26
N ASP A 157 -13.43 5.18 -9.22
CA ASP A 157 -13.89 6.55 -8.96
C ASP A 157 -15.04 6.59 -7.97
N ILE A 158 -16.01 5.68 -8.10
CA ILE A 158 -17.12 5.57 -7.14
C ILE A 158 -16.63 5.24 -5.72
N GLY A 159 -15.61 4.39 -5.61
CA GLY A 159 -15.02 4.06 -4.32
C GLY A 159 -14.34 5.26 -3.68
N MET A 160 -13.63 6.07 -4.46
CA MET A 160 -13.00 7.31 -4.00
C MET A 160 -14.04 8.32 -3.50
N ILE A 161 -15.09 8.57 -4.31
CA ILE A 161 -16.17 9.50 -3.95
C ILE A 161 -16.87 9.07 -2.65
N VAL A 162 -17.20 7.78 -2.52
CA VAL A 162 -17.84 7.26 -1.30
C VAL A 162 -16.91 7.40 -0.11
N THR A 163 -15.63 7.11 -0.28
CA THR A 163 -14.64 7.23 0.80
C THR A 163 -14.51 8.68 1.25
N ASP A 164 -14.38 9.63 0.32
CA ASP A 164 -14.26 11.05 0.64
C ASP A 164 -15.49 11.58 1.38
N TYR A 165 -16.68 11.16 0.95
CA TYR A 165 -17.94 11.49 1.64
C TYR A 165 -17.99 10.93 3.06
N LEU A 166 -17.61 9.66 3.23
CA LEU A 166 -17.64 9.00 4.54
C LEU A 166 -16.59 9.59 5.49
N VAL A 167 -15.38 9.87 5.02
CA VAL A 167 -14.33 10.51 5.82
C VAL A 167 -14.77 11.89 6.30
N LYS A 168 -15.46 12.64 5.44
CA LYS A 168 -15.97 13.99 5.79
C LYS A 168 -17.08 13.94 6.84
N ASN A 169 -18.05 13.04 6.67
CA ASN A 169 -19.28 13.06 7.47
C ASN A 169 -19.24 12.07 8.64
N PHE A 170 -18.45 11.00 8.57
CA PHE A 170 -18.37 9.93 9.55
C PHE A 170 -16.91 9.56 9.92
N PRO A 171 -16.06 10.54 10.28
CA PRO A 171 -14.64 10.31 10.52
C PRO A 171 -14.38 9.27 11.61
N GLN A 172 -15.23 9.18 12.63
CA GLN A 172 -15.09 8.22 13.73
C GLN A 172 -15.22 6.77 13.25
N ILE A 173 -16.16 6.49 12.32
CA ILE A 173 -16.38 5.14 11.79
C ILE A 173 -15.27 4.76 10.81
N LEU A 174 -14.67 5.75 10.13
CA LEU A 174 -13.56 5.56 9.19
C LEU A 174 -12.19 5.52 9.90
N ASP A 175 -12.15 5.73 11.21
CA ASP A 175 -10.94 5.49 11.99
C ASP A 175 -10.56 4.01 11.93
N TYR A 176 -9.31 3.71 11.64
CA TYR A 176 -8.82 2.33 11.54
C TYR A 176 -8.98 1.54 12.84
N ARG A 177 -9.00 2.22 13.98
CA ARG A 177 -9.18 1.59 15.30
C ARG A 177 -10.64 1.38 15.68
N PHE A 178 -11.58 1.93 14.91
CA PHE A 178 -13.00 1.81 15.23
C PHE A 178 -13.44 0.36 15.40
N THR A 179 -13.11 -0.49 14.40
CA THR A 179 -13.49 -1.91 14.45
C THR A 179 -12.80 -2.64 15.59
N ALA A 180 -11.53 -2.37 15.86
CA ALA A 180 -10.79 -2.95 16.97
C ALA A 180 -11.44 -2.58 18.33
N ASN A 181 -11.83 -1.32 18.52
CA ASN A 181 -12.51 -0.87 19.74
C ASN A 181 -13.89 -1.53 19.94
N VAL A 182 -14.65 -1.69 18.85
CA VAL A 182 -15.97 -2.38 18.91
C VAL A 182 -15.80 -3.86 19.26
N GLU A 183 -14.78 -4.51 18.70
CA GLU A 183 -14.48 -5.92 19.05
C GLU A 183 -14.04 -6.06 20.52
N GLU A 184 -13.26 -5.12 21.03
CA GLU A 184 -12.88 -5.08 22.45
C GLU A 184 -14.11 -4.92 23.37
N ASP A 185 -15.07 -4.09 22.97
CA ASP A 185 -16.32 -3.94 23.70
C ASP A 185 -17.17 -5.21 23.65
N PHE A 186 -17.17 -5.95 22.55
CA PHE A 186 -17.82 -7.25 22.47
C PHE A 186 -17.14 -8.28 23.39
N ASP A 187 -15.83 -8.26 23.49
CA ASP A 187 -15.09 -9.14 24.41
C ASP A 187 -15.46 -8.81 25.87
N LYS A 188 -15.56 -7.52 26.25
CA LYS A 188 -16.03 -7.08 27.60
C LYS A 188 -17.45 -7.57 27.89
N ILE A 189 -18.34 -7.53 26.87
CA ILE A 189 -19.70 -8.05 27.01
C ILE A 189 -19.68 -9.57 27.23
N ALA A 190 -18.86 -10.30 26.47
CA ALA A 190 -18.72 -11.75 26.57
C ALA A 190 -18.18 -12.18 27.94
N GLU A 191 -17.29 -11.39 28.54
CA GLU A 191 -16.74 -11.60 29.87
C GLU A 191 -17.69 -11.16 31.01
N GLY A 192 -18.81 -10.52 30.70
CA GLY A 192 -19.77 -9.99 31.66
C GLY A 192 -19.34 -8.67 32.32
N ASN A 193 -18.34 -8.00 31.76
CA ASN A 193 -17.80 -6.73 32.25
C ASN A 193 -18.51 -5.50 31.67
N ALA A 194 -19.34 -5.68 30.65
CA ALA A 194 -20.15 -4.62 30.04
C ALA A 194 -21.55 -5.14 29.67
N VAL A 195 -22.50 -4.22 29.58
CA VAL A 195 -23.88 -4.55 29.20
C VAL A 195 -24.12 -4.11 27.77
N TRP A 196 -24.53 -5.03 26.92
CA TRP A 196 -24.62 -4.84 25.46
C TRP A 196 -25.49 -3.66 25.02
N ASN A 197 -26.59 -3.40 25.69
CA ASN A 197 -27.51 -2.30 25.37
C ASN A 197 -26.89 -0.92 25.64
N GLY A 198 -26.04 -0.77 26.67
CA GLY A 198 -25.29 0.47 26.91
C GLY A 198 -24.31 0.77 25.78
N VAL A 199 -23.55 -0.23 25.34
CA VAL A 199 -22.62 -0.08 24.20
C VAL A 199 -23.35 0.34 22.92
N ILE A 200 -24.52 -0.24 22.65
CA ILE A 200 -25.34 0.14 21.48
C ILE A 200 -25.92 1.53 21.65
N GLU A 201 -26.39 1.91 22.83
CA GLU A 201 -26.99 3.22 23.12
C GLU A 201 -25.96 4.34 22.90
N ASP A 202 -24.75 4.17 23.42
CA ASP A 202 -23.65 5.12 23.26
C ASP A 202 -23.29 5.31 21.78
N PHE A 203 -23.12 4.20 21.04
CA PHE A 203 -22.84 4.27 19.61
C PHE A 203 -23.98 4.91 18.82
N TYR A 204 -25.22 4.48 19.07
CA TYR A 204 -26.39 4.91 18.29
C TYR A 204 -26.66 6.41 18.45
N GLY A 205 -26.52 6.95 19.66
CA GLY A 205 -26.80 8.36 19.93
C GLY A 205 -25.96 9.31 19.10
N GLU A 206 -24.65 9.08 19.03
CA GLU A 206 -23.73 9.89 18.22
C GLU A 206 -23.91 9.64 16.73
N PHE A 207 -24.05 8.38 16.34
CA PHE A 207 -24.13 7.97 14.94
C PHE A 207 -25.41 8.46 14.27
N HIS A 208 -26.57 8.31 14.95
CA HIS A 208 -27.86 8.71 14.42
C HIS A 208 -27.94 10.23 14.20
N THR A 209 -27.42 11.00 15.13
CA THR A 209 -27.34 12.46 14.98
C THR A 209 -26.57 12.86 13.72
N LYS A 210 -25.44 12.21 13.43
CA LYS A 210 -24.66 12.46 12.21
C LYS A 210 -25.38 12.02 10.94
N ILE A 211 -26.18 10.96 11.00
CA ILE A 211 -27.04 10.56 9.86
C ILE A 211 -28.06 11.65 9.57
N ASP A 212 -28.75 12.18 10.59
CA ASP A 212 -29.76 13.22 10.41
C ASP A 212 -29.16 14.51 9.86
N GLU A 213 -27.98 14.89 10.35
CA GLU A 213 -27.20 16.03 9.79
C GLU A 213 -26.84 15.82 8.32
N ALA A 214 -26.30 14.65 7.98
CA ALA A 214 -25.90 14.31 6.61
C ALA A 214 -27.09 14.26 5.63
N LEU A 215 -28.25 13.73 6.09
CA LEU A 215 -29.48 13.72 5.31
C LEU A 215 -30.06 15.11 5.10
N SER A 216 -29.94 16.00 6.10
CA SER A 216 -30.43 17.37 6.04
C SER A 216 -29.58 18.21 5.06
N ASN A 217 -28.28 17.98 5.04
CA ASN A 217 -27.34 18.75 4.21
C ASN A 217 -27.37 18.36 2.71
N ARG A 218 -27.94 17.22 2.32
CA ARG A 218 -28.04 16.70 0.94
C ARG A 218 -26.74 16.82 0.11
N GLU A 219 -25.58 16.84 0.76
CA GLU A 219 -24.29 17.09 0.09
C GLU A 219 -23.91 15.99 -0.92
N PHE A 220 -24.46 14.78 -0.77
CA PHE A 220 -24.19 13.68 -1.70
C PHE A 220 -24.71 13.93 -3.12
N SER A 221 -25.70 14.79 -3.28
CA SER A 221 -26.23 15.15 -4.61
C SER A 221 -25.33 16.10 -5.41
N ASN A 222 -24.29 16.65 -4.80
CA ASN A 222 -23.45 17.71 -5.37
C ASN A 222 -22.03 17.26 -5.72
N VAL A 223 -21.79 15.97 -5.95
CA VAL A 223 -20.52 15.51 -6.55
C VAL A 223 -20.53 15.93 -8.02
N SER A 224 -20.21 17.19 -8.27
CA SER A 224 -20.19 17.79 -9.59
C SER A 224 -18.88 18.56 -9.80
N ARG A 225 -18.35 18.50 -11.01
CA ARG A 225 -17.19 19.27 -11.43
C ARG A 225 -17.56 20.12 -12.63
N GLU A 226 -17.42 21.43 -12.52
CA GLU A 226 -17.56 22.32 -13.65
C GLU A 226 -16.47 22.06 -14.69
N LEU A 227 -16.88 21.81 -15.93
CA LEU A 227 -15.98 21.58 -17.06
C LEU A 227 -15.78 22.82 -17.92
N GLY A 228 -16.62 23.83 -17.72
CA GLY A 228 -16.68 25.08 -18.52
C GLY A 228 -18.03 25.27 -19.18
N VAL A 229 -18.04 25.96 -20.34
CA VAL A 229 -19.26 26.23 -21.10
C VAL A 229 -19.17 25.62 -22.49
N ASP A 230 -20.30 25.20 -23.03
CA ASP A 230 -20.39 24.72 -24.42
C ASP A 230 -20.15 25.91 -25.37
N PRO A 231 -19.14 25.84 -26.26
CA PRO A 231 -18.82 26.92 -27.17
C PRO A 231 -19.92 27.20 -28.19
N ALA A 232 -20.89 26.29 -28.41
CA ALA A 232 -21.96 26.45 -29.37
C ALA A 232 -23.11 27.32 -28.87
N ASP A 233 -23.43 27.27 -27.57
CA ASP A 233 -24.59 27.96 -27.01
C ASP A 233 -24.34 28.61 -25.64
N GLY A 234 -23.11 28.51 -25.11
CA GLY A 234 -22.70 29.13 -23.84
C GLY A 234 -23.29 28.48 -22.58
N GLN A 235 -23.95 27.32 -22.71
CA GLN A 235 -24.51 26.65 -21.53
C GLN A 235 -23.40 25.98 -20.68
N PRO A 236 -23.52 25.94 -19.33
CA PRO A 236 -22.57 25.31 -18.47
C PRO A 236 -22.54 23.80 -18.70
N LEU A 237 -21.34 23.24 -18.72
CA LEU A 237 -21.08 21.81 -18.77
C LEU A 237 -20.56 21.36 -17.40
N VAL A 238 -21.22 20.37 -16.80
CA VAL A 238 -20.91 19.88 -15.48
C VAL A 238 -20.76 18.34 -15.52
N ALA A 239 -19.62 17.85 -15.09
CA ALA A 239 -19.45 16.41 -14.87
C ALA A 239 -20.13 16.02 -13.55
N LYS A 240 -20.97 15.01 -13.58
CA LYS A 240 -21.67 14.46 -12.43
C LYS A 240 -21.47 12.94 -12.38
N PHE A 241 -21.71 12.38 -11.21
CA PHE A 241 -21.69 10.93 -11.03
C PHE A 241 -23.12 10.42 -10.81
N GLY A 242 -23.57 9.50 -11.66
CA GLY A 242 -24.89 8.91 -11.59
C GLY A 242 -24.87 7.42 -11.27
N GLN A 243 -26.06 6.83 -11.21
CA GLN A 243 -26.24 5.42 -10.93
C GLN A 243 -25.49 4.49 -11.90
N TYR A 244 -25.28 4.92 -13.13
CA TYR A 244 -24.60 4.17 -14.18
C TYR A 244 -23.16 4.62 -14.44
N GLY A 245 -22.61 5.49 -13.60
CA GLY A 245 -21.26 6.02 -13.73
C GLY A 245 -21.20 7.52 -14.01
N PRO A 246 -20.04 8.05 -14.37
CA PRO A 246 -19.87 9.47 -14.67
C PRO A 246 -20.60 9.86 -15.94
N TYR A 247 -21.23 11.05 -15.93
CA TYR A 247 -21.88 11.63 -17.09
C TYR A 247 -21.67 13.14 -17.12
N VAL A 248 -21.84 13.75 -18.28
CA VAL A 248 -21.79 15.20 -18.45
C VAL A 248 -23.21 15.72 -18.62
N GLN A 249 -23.57 16.68 -17.79
CA GLN A 249 -24.81 17.42 -17.90
C GLN A 249 -24.53 18.78 -18.53
N LYS A 250 -25.41 19.18 -19.42
CA LYS A 250 -25.43 20.50 -20.06
C LYS A 250 -26.63 21.31 -19.55
N GLY A 251 -26.38 22.53 -19.06
CA GLY A 251 -27.39 23.37 -18.45
C GLY A 251 -27.89 22.86 -17.10
N ASP A 252 -29.03 23.45 -16.68
CA ASP A 252 -29.63 23.19 -15.37
C ASP A 252 -30.53 21.93 -15.34
N GLY A 253 -30.51 21.12 -16.35
CA GLY A 253 -31.17 19.84 -16.62
C GLY A 253 -32.19 19.31 -15.67
#